data_73fc7874ba9b489d2153facb4738ca69
#
_entry.id   73fc7874ba9b489d2153facb4738ca69
#
_cell.length_a   1.000
_cell.length_b   1.000
_cell.length_c   1.000
_cell.angle_alpha   90.00
_cell.angle_beta   90.00
_cell.angle_gamma   90.00
#
_symmetry.space_group_name_H-M   'P 1'
#
loop_
_entity.id
_entity.type
_entity.pdbx_description
1 polymer ?
#
loop_
_entity_poly.entity_id
_entity_poly.type
_entity_poly.pdbx_seq_one_letter_code
_entity_poly.pdbx_strand_id
1 'polypeptide(L)'
;MARRMLFFLVVIALLIGGFVVFRGDAEHTLTIKSIPNDLTLTLDGRQIPANGDVAVKAGRHTLTGERHGFETYTETVEIHADAGYKMYLFADDSEGRAWETAHPDQVLETESDAGRRFDELNGRLEAKYPLLQELPLVGRGFTIDQGVSRAHPGDSEYLAFYIKLTYPEGRKNARDWLTGHGYDPDDLELIYTVRPGG
;
A
#
# COMPACT_ATOMS: atom_id res chain seq x y z
N MET A 1 -10.28 -59.48 11.83
CA MET A 1 -9.17 -58.50 11.73
C MET A 1 -9.62 -57.16 11.09
N ALA A 2 -10.39 -57.14 10.02
CA ALA A 2 -10.85 -55.91 9.35
C ALA A 2 -11.60 -54.91 10.25
N ARG A 3 -12.45 -55.39 11.18
CA ARG A 3 -13.26 -54.52 12.06
C ARG A 3 -12.42 -53.74 13.11
N ARG A 4 -11.31 -54.33 13.56
CA ARG A 4 -10.34 -53.65 14.44
C ARG A 4 -9.48 -52.61 13.72
N MET A 5 -9.13 -52.87 12.47
CA MET A 5 -8.37 -51.99 11.62
C MET A 5 -9.16 -50.75 11.23
N LEU A 6 -10.50 -50.93 10.96
CA LEU A 6 -11.39 -49.78 10.69
C LEU A 6 -11.53 -48.87 11.92
N PHE A 7 -11.60 -49.42 13.12
CA PHE A 7 -11.69 -48.63 14.36
C PHE A 7 -10.43 -47.79 14.60
N PHE A 8 -9.23 -48.36 14.32
CA PHE A 8 -7.97 -47.64 14.41
C PHE A 8 -7.88 -46.49 13.39
N LEU A 9 -8.35 -46.70 12.14
CA LEU A 9 -8.35 -45.69 11.12
C LEU A 9 -9.30 -44.51 11.47
N VAL A 10 -10.46 -44.80 12.06
CA VAL A 10 -11.41 -43.74 12.47
C VAL A 10 -10.85 -42.96 13.68
N VAL A 11 -10.17 -43.60 14.61
CA VAL A 11 -9.54 -42.92 15.77
C VAL A 11 -8.37 -42.05 15.30
N ILE A 12 -7.55 -42.51 14.37
CA ILE A 12 -6.46 -41.71 13.79
C ILE A 12 -7.02 -40.52 12.97
N ALA A 13 -8.08 -40.70 12.19
CA ALA A 13 -8.73 -39.62 11.47
C ALA A 13 -9.34 -38.57 12.41
N LEU A 14 -9.94 -38.98 13.55
CA LEU A 14 -10.46 -38.08 14.57
C LEU A 14 -9.32 -37.36 15.32
N LEU A 15 -8.19 -38.00 15.56
CA LEU A 15 -7.02 -37.36 16.19
C LEU A 15 -6.35 -36.36 15.26
N ILE A 16 -6.26 -36.67 13.94
CA ILE A 16 -5.71 -35.75 12.94
C ILE A 16 -6.70 -34.60 12.68
N GLY A 17 -8.00 -34.86 12.59
CA GLY A 17 -9.03 -33.84 12.46
C GLY A 17 -9.14 -32.95 13.69
N GLY A 18 -9.00 -33.51 14.92
CA GLY A 18 -8.95 -32.76 16.17
C GLY A 18 -7.69 -31.90 16.31
N PHE A 19 -6.55 -32.34 15.78
CA PHE A 19 -5.30 -31.58 15.83
C PHE A 19 -5.28 -30.40 14.85
N VAL A 20 -6.02 -30.49 13.76
CA VAL A 20 -6.18 -29.37 12.80
C VAL A 20 -7.15 -28.30 13.33
N VAL A 21 -8.12 -28.69 14.18
CA VAL A 21 -9.09 -27.77 14.79
C VAL A 21 -8.54 -27.04 16.02
N PHE A 22 -7.45 -27.55 16.64
CA PHE A 22 -6.81 -26.96 17.84
C PHE A 22 -5.50 -26.23 17.59
N ARG A 23 -5.22 -25.78 16.37
CA ARG A 23 -4.37 -24.61 16.22
C ARG A 23 -5.23 -23.42 16.60
N GLY A 24 -5.23 -23.07 17.87
CA GLY A 24 -5.79 -21.82 18.33
C GLY A 24 -5.14 -20.71 17.52
N ASP A 25 -5.93 -20.08 16.65
CA ASP A 25 -5.49 -18.92 15.91
C ASP A 25 -5.02 -17.91 16.95
N ALA A 26 -3.76 -17.50 16.88
CA ALA A 26 -3.24 -16.49 17.78
C ALA A 26 -4.13 -15.26 17.68
N GLU A 27 -4.66 -14.80 18.79
CA GLU A 27 -5.46 -13.58 18.84
C GLU A 27 -4.50 -12.42 19.04
N HIS A 28 -4.59 -11.43 18.18
CA HIS A 28 -3.78 -10.22 18.19
C HIS A 28 -4.65 -9.02 18.53
N THR A 29 -4.03 -7.96 19.00
CA THR A 29 -4.68 -6.68 19.25
C THR A 29 -4.50 -5.77 18.06
N LEU A 30 -5.62 -5.33 17.46
CA LEU A 30 -5.65 -4.28 16.45
C LEU A 30 -6.12 -2.98 17.12
N THR A 31 -5.17 -2.06 17.34
CA THR A 31 -5.49 -0.72 17.86
C THR A 31 -5.92 0.18 16.72
N ILE A 32 -7.18 0.59 16.72
CA ILE A 32 -7.77 1.38 15.65
C ILE A 32 -7.89 2.84 16.08
N LYS A 33 -7.56 3.74 15.16
CA LYS A 33 -7.89 5.16 15.22
C LYS A 33 -8.54 5.59 13.92
N SER A 34 -9.72 6.21 14.00
CA SER A 34 -10.44 6.69 12.81
C SER A 34 -10.68 8.20 12.83
N ILE A 35 -10.69 8.78 11.65
CA ILE A 35 -11.09 10.17 11.40
C ILE A 35 -12.02 10.17 10.18
N PRO A 36 -13.27 10.61 10.33
CA PRO A 36 -13.95 11.05 11.56
C PRO A 36 -13.98 9.99 12.65
N ASN A 37 -13.96 10.42 13.91
CA ASN A 37 -13.96 9.52 15.06
C ASN A 37 -15.32 8.86 15.37
N ASP A 38 -16.37 9.28 14.67
CA ASP A 38 -17.77 8.84 14.80
C ASP A 38 -18.26 8.03 13.58
N LEU A 39 -17.35 7.52 12.75
CA LEU A 39 -17.70 6.66 11.63
C LEU A 39 -18.21 5.28 12.10
N THR A 40 -18.96 4.61 11.24
CA THR A 40 -19.28 3.19 11.40
C THR A 40 -18.15 2.36 10.81
N LEU A 41 -17.52 1.51 11.64
CA LEU A 41 -16.45 0.64 11.23
C LEU A 41 -16.87 -0.81 11.31
N THR A 42 -16.56 -1.57 10.28
CA THR A 42 -16.77 -3.03 10.26
C THR A 42 -15.47 -3.76 9.96
N LEU A 43 -15.29 -4.92 10.60
CA LEU A 43 -14.24 -5.88 10.34
C LEU A 43 -14.91 -7.18 9.89
N ASP A 44 -14.62 -7.64 8.67
CA ASP A 44 -15.25 -8.81 8.05
C ASP A 44 -16.78 -8.76 8.10
N GLY A 45 -17.35 -7.57 7.93
CA GLY A 45 -18.79 -7.31 7.99
C GLY A 45 -19.39 -7.26 9.41
N ARG A 46 -18.58 -7.38 10.48
CA ARG A 46 -19.02 -7.18 11.86
C ARG A 46 -18.67 -5.77 12.31
N GLN A 47 -19.63 -5.08 12.89
CA GLN A 47 -19.37 -3.76 13.47
C GLN A 47 -18.42 -3.86 14.67
N ILE A 48 -17.42 -2.99 14.66
CA ILE A 48 -16.41 -2.85 15.71
C ILE A 48 -16.32 -1.39 16.16
N PRO A 49 -15.70 -1.09 17.32
CA PRO A 49 -15.41 0.27 17.71
C PRO A 49 -14.57 1.00 16.66
N ALA A 50 -14.93 2.23 16.34
CA ALA A 50 -14.18 3.08 15.43
C ALA A 50 -12.81 3.52 16.00
N ASN A 51 -12.68 3.49 17.33
CA ASN A 51 -11.43 3.82 18.04
C ASN A 51 -11.24 2.86 19.21
N GLY A 52 -10.00 2.46 19.46
CA GLY A 52 -9.59 1.57 20.54
C GLY A 52 -9.11 0.21 20.07
N ASP A 53 -9.01 -0.72 21.00
CA ASP A 53 -8.43 -2.03 20.78
C ASP A 53 -9.51 -3.06 20.42
N VAL A 54 -9.24 -3.86 19.41
CA VAL A 54 -10.08 -4.95 18.92
C VAL A 54 -9.27 -6.23 18.84
N ALA A 55 -9.77 -7.28 19.48
CA ALA A 55 -9.18 -8.62 19.37
C ALA A 55 -9.49 -9.18 17.97
N VAL A 56 -8.45 -9.64 17.26
CA VAL A 56 -8.54 -10.11 15.89
C VAL A 56 -7.63 -11.33 15.69
N LYS A 57 -8.07 -12.30 14.91
CA LYS A 57 -7.25 -13.46 14.58
C LYS A 57 -6.14 -13.08 13.61
N ALA A 58 -5.06 -13.88 13.58
CA ALA A 58 -4.07 -13.76 12.53
C ALA A 58 -4.70 -14.10 11.17
N GLY A 59 -4.34 -13.35 10.13
CA GLY A 59 -4.79 -13.56 8.76
C GLY A 59 -5.20 -12.30 8.04
N ARG A 60 -5.90 -12.49 6.93
CA ARG A 60 -6.40 -11.42 6.08
C ARG A 60 -7.82 -11.04 6.50
N HIS A 61 -8.02 -9.74 6.71
CA HIS A 61 -9.28 -9.16 7.16
C HIS A 61 -9.68 -8.00 6.27
N THR A 62 -10.98 -7.76 6.17
CA THR A 62 -11.51 -6.61 5.43
C THR A 62 -12.07 -5.59 6.41
N LEU A 63 -11.48 -4.39 6.42
CA LEU A 63 -11.99 -3.22 7.14
C LEU A 63 -12.81 -2.35 6.19
N THR A 64 -14.00 -1.94 6.62
CA THR A 64 -14.83 -0.98 5.89
C THR A 64 -15.27 0.11 6.84
N GLY A 65 -14.98 1.37 6.47
CA GLY A 65 -15.41 2.56 7.17
C GLY A 65 -16.47 3.33 6.37
N GLU A 66 -17.55 3.74 7.03
CA GLU A 66 -18.66 4.46 6.44
C GLU A 66 -19.11 5.61 7.34
N ARG A 67 -19.41 6.75 6.73
CA ARG A 67 -20.05 7.90 7.39
C ARG A 67 -20.79 8.72 6.37
N HIS A 68 -21.98 9.19 6.73
CA HIS A 68 -22.74 10.08 5.85
C HIS A 68 -21.93 11.35 5.53
N GLY A 69 -21.90 11.74 4.25
CA GLY A 69 -21.13 12.87 3.76
C GLY A 69 -19.66 12.57 3.46
N PHE A 70 -19.25 11.30 3.57
CA PHE A 70 -17.87 10.85 3.31
C PHE A 70 -17.87 9.65 2.37
N GLU A 71 -16.78 9.53 1.60
CA GLU A 71 -16.55 8.35 0.77
C GLU A 71 -16.42 7.10 1.64
N THR A 72 -17.15 6.04 1.28
CA THR A 72 -16.96 4.72 1.89
C THR A 72 -15.57 4.20 1.53
N TYR A 73 -14.80 3.80 2.53
CA TYR A 73 -13.47 3.25 2.33
C TYR A 73 -13.40 1.79 2.76
N THR A 74 -12.86 0.93 1.90
CA THR A 74 -12.66 -0.49 2.18
C THR A 74 -11.21 -0.87 1.91
N GLU A 75 -10.57 -1.54 2.86
CA GLU A 75 -9.20 -2.03 2.75
C GLU A 75 -9.06 -3.44 3.28
N THR A 76 -8.17 -4.20 2.66
CA THR A 76 -7.76 -5.52 3.15
C THR A 76 -6.47 -5.37 3.95
N VAL A 77 -6.51 -5.76 5.22
CA VAL A 77 -5.37 -5.74 6.15
C VAL A 77 -4.92 -7.16 6.46
N GLU A 78 -3.63 -7.36 6.60
CA GLU A 78 -3.05 -8.65 6.95
C GLU A 78 -2.44 -8.57 8.35
N ILE A 79 -2.97 -9.36 9.28
CA ILE A 79 -2.61 -9.32 10.71
C ILE A 79 -1.76 -10.54 11.04
N HIS A 80 -0.55 -10.31 11.51
CA HIS A 80 0.39 -11.35 11.95
C HIS A 80 0.91 -11.12 13.38
N ALA A 81 0.68 -9.94 13.93
CA ALA A 81 1.06 -9.49 15.25
C ALA A 81 0.15 -8.35 15.69
N ASP A 82 0.30 -7.89 16.93
CA ASP A 82 -0.35 -6.67 17.40
C ASP A 82 0.03 -5.49 16.51
N ALA A 83 -0.97 -4.74 16.07
CA ALA A 83 -0.79 -3.69 15.08
C ALA A 83 -1.66 -2.46 15.35
N GLY A 84 -1.19 -1.29 14.92
CA GLY A 84 -1.98 -0.08 14.88
C GLY A 84 -2.51 0.16 13.46
N TYR A 85 -3.77 0.57 13.35
CA TYR A 85 -4.39 0.93 12.09
C TYR A 85 -5.09 2.28 12.18
N LYS A 86 -4.85 3.14 11.20
CA LYS A 86 -5.50 4.45 11.09
C LYS A 86 -6.37 4.49 9.85
N MET A 87 -7.66 4.76 10.03
CA MET A 87 -8.62 4.91 8.95
C MET A 87 -9.01 6.37 8.79
N TYR A 88 -8.89 6.88 7.58
CA TYR A 88 -9.29 8.23 7.20
C TYR A 88 -10.35 8.17 6.12
N LEU A 89 -11.48 8.86 6.33
CA LEU A 89 -12.46 9.08 5.29
C LEU A 89 -12.37 10.52 4.79
N PHE A 90 -12.63 10.70 3.50
CA PHE A 90 -12.62 12.01 2.85
C PHE A 90 -14.04 12.46 2.55
N ALA A 91 -14.31 13.75 2.79
CA ALA A 91 -15.63 14.32 2.52
C ALA A 91 -15.94 14.28 1.00
N ASP A 92 -17.11 13.73 0.65
CA ASP A 92 -17.58 13.65 -0.73
C ASP A 92 -18.69 14.65 -1.05
N ASP A 93 -19.36 15.18 -0.03
CA ASP A 93 -20.47 16.14 -0.19
C ASP A 93 -20.33 17.40 0.69
N SER A 94 -21.39 18.21 0.73
CA SER A 94 -21.43 19.45 1.52
C SER A 94 -21.52 19.22 3.02
N GLU A 95 -22.10 18.10 3.46
CA GLU A 95 -22.20 17.75 4.87
C GLU A 95 -20.84 17.29 5.42
N GLY A 96 -20.13 16.46 4.67
CA GLY A 96 -18.76 16.08 4.99
C GLY A 96 -17.83 17.29 5.10
N ARG A 97 -17.89 18.22 4.14
CA ARG A 97 -17.10 19.46 4.19
C ARG A 97 -17.49 20.37 5.35
N ALA A 98 -18.76 20.40 5.73
CA ALA A 98 -19.19 21.14 6.92
C ALA A 98 -18.63 20.51 8.20
N TRP A 99 -18.57 19.18 8.26
CA TRP A 99 -17.95 18.46 9.37
C TRP A 99 -16.45 18.77 9.46
N GLU A 100 -15.70 18.70 8.34
CA GLU A 100 -14.27 19.06 8.29
C GLU A 100 -14.02 20.49 8.80
N THR A 101 -14.86 21.42 8.39
CA THR A 101 -14.79 22.83 8.86
C THR A 101 -15.00 22.94 10.38
N ALA A 102 -15.85 22.10 10.96
CA ALA A 102 -16.14 22.08 12.38
C ALA A 102 -15.10 21.31 13.21
N HIS A 103 -14.24 20.49 12.55
CA HIS A 103 -13.24 19.64 13.22
C HIS A 103 -11.82 19.84 12.65
N PRO A 104 -11.30 21.08 12.64
CA PRO A 104 -10.02 21.40 11.99
C PRO A 104 -8.83 20.62 12.57
N ASP A 105 -8.86 20.29 13.88
CA ASP A 105 -7.79 19.54 14.52
C ASP A 105 -7.69 18.09 13.95
N GLN A 106 -8.83 17.45 13.66
CA GLN A 106 -8.86 16.11 13.08
C GLN A 106 -8.41 16.14 11.61
N VAL A 107 -8.81 17.16 10.86
CA VAL A 107 -8.35 17.38 9.48
C VAL A 107 -6.83 17.58 9.46
N LEU A 108 -6.30 18.43 10.35
CA LEU A 108 -4.86 18.68 10.45
C LEU A 108 -4.08 17.42 10.82
N GLU A 109 -4.63 16.57 11.68
CA GLU A 109 -4.01 15.27 11.99
C GLU A 109 -3.94 14.37 10.75
N THR A 110 -5.02 14.31 9.96
CA THR A 110 -5.06 13.54 8.70
C THR A 110 -4.00 14.02 7.71
N GLU A 111 -3.91 15.34 7.52
CA GLU A 111 -2.92 15.97 6.63
C GLU A 111 -1.48 15.71 7.11
N SER A 112 -1.23 15.85 8.41
CA SER A 112 0.08 15.60 9.01
C SER A 112 0.52 14.15 8.84
N ASP A 113 -0.37 13.18 9.05
CA ASP A 113 -0.08 11.76 8.85
C ASP A 113 0.12 11.41 7.36
N ALA A 114 -0.61 12.06 6.46
CA ALA A 114 -0.42 11.92 5.02
C ALA A 114 0.94 12.47 4.60
N GLY A 115 1.32 13.65 5.08
CA GLY A 115 2.62 14.26 4.86
C GLY A 115 3.77 13.36 5.32
N ARG A 116 3.69 12.86 6.55
CA ARG A 116 4.71 11.95 7.09
C ARG A 116 4.86 10.67 6.26
N ARG A 117 3.75 10.04 5.85
CA ARG A 117 3.80 8.83 4.98
C ARG A 117 4.41 9.13 3.61
N PHE A 118 4.11 10.31 3.07
CA PHE A 118 4.71 10.79 1.82
C PHE A 118 6.23 10.98 1.97
N ASP A 119 6.69 11.62 3.04
CA ASP A 119 8.11 11.82 3.31
C ASP A 119 8.85 10.50 3.54
N GLU A 120 8.23 9.56 4.27
CA GLU A 120 8.78 8.21 4.48
C GLU A 120 8.91 7.44 3.17
N LEU A 121 7.87 7.52 2.29
CA LEU A 121 7.92 6.89 0.97
C LEU A 121 9.01 7.53 0.10
N ASN A 122 9.07 8.84 0.04
CA ASN A 122 10.10 9.55 -0.72
C ASN A 122 11.50 9.20 -0.24
N GLY A 123 11.73 9.15 1.08
CA GLY A 123 13.02 8.73 1.64
C GLY A 123 13.41 7.31 1.22
N ARG A 124 12.45 6.36 1.20
CA ARG A 124 12.72 5.01 0.70
C ARG A 124 13.00 4.98 -0.80
N LEU A 125 12.23 5.76 -1.58
CA LEU A 125 12.44 5.86 -3.04
C LEU A 125 13.78 6.48 -3.38
N GLU A 126 14.21 7.55 -2.71
CA GLU A 126 15.51 8.18 -2.92
C GLU A 126 16.66 7.23 -2.56
N ALA A 127 16.52 6.45 -1.49
CA ALA A 127 17.49 5.44 -1.12
C ALA A 127 17.58 4.30 -2.15
N LYS A 128 16.44 3.88 -2.72
CA LYS A 128 16.36 2.83 -3.74
C LYS A 128 16.80 3.31 -5.12
N TYR A 129 16.49 4.55 -5.46
CA TYR A 129 16.75 5.17 -6.75
C TYR A 129 17.49 6.50 -6.58
N PRO A 130 18.80 6.49 -6.33
CA PRO A 130 19.56 7.75 -6.14
C PRO A 130 19.48 8.72 -7.33
N LEU A 131 19.16 8.20 -8.53
CA LEU A 131 18.90 9.00 -9.73
C LEU A 131 17.80 10.06 -9.53
N LEU A 132 16.88 9.88 -8.58
CA LEU A 132 15.83 10.84 -8.28
C LEU A 132 16.36 12.23 -7.89
N GLN A 133 17.53 12.29 -7.27
CA GLN A 133 18.16 13.54 -6.86
C GLN A 133 18.69 14.37 -8.05
N GLU A 134 18.85 13.75 -9.22
CA GLU A 134 19.31 14.38 -10.44
C GLU A 134 18.15 14.85 -11.36
N LEU A 135 16.92 14.48 -11.02
CA LEU A 135 15.75 14.73 -11.84
C LEU A 135 15.08 16.10 -11.54
N PRO A 136 14.45 16.71 -12.56
CA PRO A 136 14.42 16.32 -13.98
C PRO A 136 15.76 16.58 -14.66
N LEU A 137 16.27 15.58 -15.40
CA LEU A 137 17.55 15.67 -16.09
C LEU A 137 17.35 16.04 -17.58
N VAL A 138 18.06 17.04 -18.04
CA VAL A 138 18.11 17.43 -19.45
C VAL A 138 19.51 17.21 -19.99
N GLY A 139 19.65 16.26 -20.90
CA GLY A 139 20.90 15.93 -21.57
C GLY A 139 20.87 16.21 -23.08
N ARG A 140 21.97 15.88 -23.76
CA ARG A 140 22.09 16.10 -25.20
C ARG A 140 21.21 15.11 -25.99
N GLY A 141 20.02 15.60 -26.38
CA GLY A 141 19.06 14.83 -27.18
C GLY A 141 18.13 13.93 -26.36
N PHE A 142 18.08 14.12 -25.05
CA PHE A 142 17.17 13.41 -24.18
C PHE A 142 16.79 14.23 -22.94
N THR A 143 15.67 13.86 -22.33
CA THR A 143 15.34 14.25 -20.96
C THR A 143 14.95 13.00 -20.19
N ILE A 144 15.30 12.92 -18.91
CA ILE A 144 14.87 11.85 -18.01
C ILE A 144 13.96 12.47 -16.95
N ASP A 145 12.83 11.82 -16.71
CA ASP A 145 11.88 12.14 -15.64
C ASP A 145 11.40 10.84 -14.98
N GLN A 146 10.86 10.94 -13.79
CA GLN A 146 10.29 9.81 -13.09
C GLN A 146 8.81 9.61 -13.44
N GLY A 147 8.30 8.42 -13.24
CA GLY A 147 6.88 8.12 -13.39
C GLY A 147 6.51 6.73 -12.90
N VAL A 148 5.26 6.39 -13.10
CA VAL A 148 4.70 5.11 -12.65
C VAL A 148 5.37 3.94 -13.36
N SER A 149 5.77 2.92 -12.59
CA SER A 149 6.29 1.66 -13.11
C SER A 149 5.22 0.95 -13.96
N ARG A 150 5.62 0.44 -15.13
CA ARG A 150 4.77 -0.44 -15.94
C ARG A 150 4.95 -1.90 -15.57
N ALA A 151 6.11 -2.24 -15.03
CA ALA A 151 6.39 -3.59 -14.55
C ALA A 151 5.65 -3.90 -13.24
N HIS A 152 5.39 -2.86 -12.42
CA HIS A 152 4.72 -2.96 -11.12
C HIS A 152 3.56 -1.95 -11.02
N PRO A 153 2.48 -2.11 -11.81
CA PRO A 153 1.37 -1.17 -11.83
C PRO A 153 0.65 -1.13 -10.49
N GLY A 154 0.45 0.09 -9.97
CA GLY A 154 -0.22 0.30 -8.68
C GLY A 154 0.67 0.15 -7.44
N ASP A 155 1.94 -0.22 -7.60
CA ASP A 155 2.90 -0.26 -6.50
C ASP A 155 3.74 1.04 -6.49
N SER A 156 3.50 1.88 -5.48
CA SER A 156 4.17 3.17 -5.33
C SER A 156 5.66 3.07 -4.95
N GLU A 157 6.15 1.88 -4.57
CA GLU A 157 7.57 1.66 -4.24
C GLU A 157 8.42 1.32 -5.48
N TYR A 158 7.79 1.24 -6.66
CA TYR A 158 8.48 1.01 -7.93
C TYR A 158 8.25 2.17 -8.90
N LEU A 159 9.37 2.68 -9.42
CA LEU A 159 9.37 3.77 -10.37
C LEU A 159 9.93 3.33 -11.71
N ALA A 160 9.41 3.93 -12.79
CA ALA A 160 10.02 3.93 -14.10
C ALA A 160 10.65 5.28 -14.41
N PHE A 161 11.71 5.27 -15.22
CA PHE A 161 12.36 6.48 -15.69
C PHE A 161 12.03 6.69 -17.17
N TYR A 162 11.27 7.74 -17.45
CA TYR A 162 10.79 8.07 -18.78
C TYR A 162 11.82 8.92 -19.51
N ILE A 163 12.41 8.33 -20.54
CA ILE A 163 13.43 8.96 -21.36
C ILE A 163 12.78 9.49 -22.64
N LYS A 164 12.58 10.79 -22.70
CA LYS A 164 12.06 11.48 -23.88
C LYS A 164 13.20 11.81 -24.82
N LEU A 165 13.15 11.23 -26.02
CA LEU A 165 14.17 11.42 -27.04
C LEU A 165 13.82 12.59 -27.95
N THR A 166 14.81 13.47 -28.20
CA THR A 166 14.71 14.60 -29.14
C THR A 166 15.39 14.26 -30.48
N TYR A 167 16.48 13.44 -30.43
CA TYR A 167 17.23 13.00 -31.60
C TYR A 167 17.49 11.49 -31.49
N PRO A 168 17.78 10.79 -32.62
CA PRO A 168 18.06 9.36 -32.63
C PRO A 168 19.21 8.94 -31.68
N GLU A 169 20.25 9.78 -31.59
CA GLU A 169 21.43 9.54 -30.73
C GLU A 169 21.12 9.73 -29.24
N GLY A 170 20.01 10.38 -28.91
CA GLY A 170 19.61 10.65 -27.52
C GLY A 170 19.53 9.40 -26.66
N ARG A 171 19.13 8.26 -27.24
CA ARG A 171 19.08 6.99 -26.51
C ARG A 171 20.45 6.52 -26.04
N LYS A 172 21.45 6.60 -26.94
CA LYS A 172 22.84 6.26 -26.60
C LYS A 172 23.36 7.24 -25.55
N ASN A 173 23.16 8.54 -25.79
CA ASN A 173 23.63 9.59 -24.87
C ASN A 173 23.02 9.44 -23.46
N ALA A 174 21.75 9.04 -23.34
CA ALA A 174 21.11 8.81 -22.06
C ALA A 174 21.78 7.62 -21.32
N ARG A 175 22.01 6.51 -22.00
CA ARG A 175 22.68 5.34 -21.39
C ARG A 175 24.13 5.65 -21.01
N ASP A 176 24.86 6.35 -21.87
CA ASP A 176 26.24 6.76 -21.59
C ASP A 176 26.31 7.70 -20.38
N TRP A 177 25.34 8.60 -20.25
CA TRP A 177 25.24 9.52 -19.11
C TRP A 177 24.98 8.74 -17.81
N LEU A 178 23.97 7.84 -17.83
CA LEU A 178 23.64 7.00 -16.66
C LEU A 178 24.86 6.20 -16.21
N THR A 179 25.48 5.47 -17.11
CA THR A 179 26.68 4.66 -16.81
C THR A 179 27.83 5.53 -16.30
N GLY A 180 28.05 6.70 -16.93
CA GLY A 180 29.13 7.62 -16.53
C GLY A 180 28.93 8.24 -15.13
N HIS A 181 27.69 8.25 -14.61
CA HIS A 181 27.35 8.71 -13.27
C HIS A 181 27.14 7.57 -12.26
N GLY A 182 27.48 6.34 -12.66
CA GLY A 182 27.45 5.17 -11.76
C GLY A 182 26.10 4.49 -11.66
N TYR A 183 25.14 4.82 -12.53
CA TYR A 183 23.87 4.11 -12.61
C TYR A 183 23.95 2.99 -13.63
N ASP A 184 23.51 1.78 -13.27
CA ASP A 184 23.35 0.71 -14.23
C ASP A 184 22.00 0.86 -14.95
N PRO A 185 22.00 1.13 -16.28
CA PRO A 185 20.75 1.26 -17.03
C PRO A 185 19.91 -0.02 -17.09
N ASP A 186 20.48 -1.18 -16.78
CA ASP A 186 19.78 -2.46 -16.83
C ASP A 186 19.12 -2.79 -15.48
N ASP A 187 19.51 -2.11 -14.40
CA ASP A 187 18.85 -2.17 -13.09
C ASP A 187 17.64 -1.20 -12.98
N LEU A 188 17.45 -0.33 -13.99
CA LEU A 188 16.39 0.65 -14.00
C LEU A 188 15.29 0.31 -15.02
N GLU A 189 14.04 0.53 -14.67
CA GLU A 189 12.95 0.48 -15.65
C GLU A 189 12.99 1.73 -16.53
N LEU A 190 13.66 1.64 -17.69
CA LEU A 190 13.80 2.73 -18.65
C LEU A 190 12.71 2.66 -19.73
N ILE A 191 11.87 3.67 -19.80
CA ILE A 191 10.80 3.79 -20.81
C ILE A 191 11.16 4.90 -21.78
N TYR A 192 11.47 4.50 -23.03
CA TYR A 192 11.81 5.45 -24.10
C TYR A 192 10.58 5.94 -24.83
N THR A 193 10.46 7.26 -24.94
CA THR A 193 9.41 7.91 -25.72
C THR A 193 10.02 8.83 -26.77
N VAL A 194 9.47 8.80 -27.97
CA VAL A 194 9.89 9.70 -29.06
C VAL A 194 8.84 10.83 -29.15
N ARG A 195 9.29 12.05 -29.33
CA ARG A 195 8.36 13.18 -29.58
C ARG A 195 7.58 12.89 -30.87
N PRO A 196 6.23 12.86 -30.86
CA PRO A 196 5.49 12.78 -32.13
C PRO A 196 5.73 14.03 -32.94
N GLY A 197 6.25 13.89 -34.14
CA GLY A 197 6.34 14.95 -35.13
C GLY A 197 7.60 15.82 -35.03
N GLY A 198 8.72 15.28 -35.54
CA GLY A 198 9.81 16.01 -36.13
C GLY A 198 9.94 15.57 -37.57
#